data_61958cbb33606e5e7632910d9de86e8d
#
_entry.id   61958cbb33606e5e7632910d9de86e8d
#
_cell.length_a   1.000
_cell.length_b   1.000
_cell.length_c   1.000
_cell.angle_alpha   90.00
_cell.angle_beta   90.00
_cell.angle_gamma   90.00
#
_symmetry.space_group_name_H-M   'P 1'
#
loop_
_entity.id
_entity.type
_entity.pdbx_description
1 polymer ?
#
loop_
_entity_poly.entity_id
_entity_poly.type
_entity_poly.pdbx_seq_one_letter_code
_entity_poly.pdbx_strand_id
1 'polypeptide(L)'
;MTDSPLPWRVPVVQAPIGPAATPALAVAVSEAGGIGSLGASWTEPGMLRAQIREIRRRTERPFMVNLVLAFDQEERLELALSEGVELVSFSWGIDAGLVARAHAAGATVLAQAGSAAEARAAVDAGCDVVVAQGFEAGGHVQGDTGMLALVEELARTLPVPVLAAGGIADGQGVAAAMAAGAAGAMLGTRFVATEEADVHAEWSARLVAASAADTVLTGLFDGGWPGAPHRVLRNSTYRRWDEAGRPPPGSRPGEGDVVAQSGGIDIERYAADEPRRDTTGELEAMCLYAGRGVGRITSVEPAADVVSRIGSELAAIR
;
A
#
# COMPACT_ATOMS: atom_id res chain seq x y z
N MET A 1 -6.29 -18.79 -17.18
CA MET A 1 -6.03 -17.46 -16.59
C MET A 1 -7.21 -16.59 -16.99
N THR A 2 -7.96 -16.07 -16.05
CA THR A 2 -8.99 -15.07 -16.32
C THR A 2 -8.30 -13.80 -16.82
N ASP A 3 -8.75 -13.26 -17.96
CA ASP A 3 -8.23 -11.96 -18.44
C ASP A 3 -8.50 -10.91 -17.36
N SER A 4 -7.45 -10.21 -16.93
CA SER A 4 -7.58 -9.16 -15.93
C SER A 4 -8.31 -7.96 -16.53
N PRO A 5 -9.32 -7.39 -15.84
CA PRO A 5 -10.00 -6.17 -16.30
C PRO A 5 -9.12 -4.92 -16.15
N LEU A 6 -7.91 -5.06 -15.61
CA LEU A 6 -7.03 -3.93 -15.36
C LEU A 6 -6.26 -3.55 -16.63
N PRO A 7 -6.28 -2.25 -17.01
CA PRO A 7 -5.76 -1.77 -18.29
C PRO A 7 -4.24 -1.48 -18.25
N TRP A 8 -3.46 -2.38 -17.69
CA TRP A 8 -2.00 -2.30 -17.62
C TRP A 8 -1.28 -2.90 -18.85
N ARG A 9 -0.02 -2.51 -19.05
CA ARG A 9 0.93 -3.16 -19.96
C ARG A 9 1.96 -4.00 -19.19
N VAL A 10 2.30 -3.57 -17.98
CA VAL A 10 3.11 -4.31 -17.00
C VAL A 10 2.18 -4.67 -15.84
N PRO A 11 2.08 -5.96 -15.42
CA PRO A 11 1.10 -6.40 -14.44
C PRO A 11 1.50 -6.00 -13.00
N VAL A 12 1.63 -4.69 -12.81
CA VAL A 12 2.06 -4.05 -11.56
C VAL A 12 1.12 -2.91 -11.19
N VAL A 13 0.66 -2.92 -9.94
CA VAL A 13 -0.05 -1.82 -9.30
C VAL A 13 0.85 -1.23 -8.21
N GLN A 14 1.03 0.08 -8.18
CA GLN A 14 1.62 0.75 -7.03
C GLN A 14 0.59 0.75 -5.90
N ALA A 15 0.95 0.19 -4.76
CA ALA A 15 0.06 0.14 -3.60
C ALA A 15 -0.24 1.56 -3.07
N PRO A 16 -1.42 1.76 -2.47
CA PRO A 16 -1.77 3.03 -1.84
C PRO A 16 -0.99 3.21 -0.54
N ILE A 17 0.24 3.71 -0.64
CA ILE A 17 1.19 3.88 0.47
C ILE A 17 0.91 5.14 1.29
N GLY A 18 -0.36 5.39 1.63
CA GLY A 18 -0.78 6.54 2.42
C GLY A 18 -0.34 7.89 1.82
N PRO A 19 0.04 8.85 2.66
CA PRO A 19 0.52 10.17 2.23
C PRO A 19 1.79 10.13 1.36
N ALA A 20 2.58 9.05 1.42
CA ALA A 20 3.75 8.88 0.56
C ALA A 20 3.40 8.72 -0.94
N ALA A 21 2.15 8.33 -1.26
CA ALA A 21 1.65 8.26 -2.63
C ALA A 21 1.29 9.65 -3.15
N THR A 22 2.12 10.19 -4.02
CA THR A 22 1.93 11.51 -4.64
C THR A 22 1.27 11.43 -6.02
N PRO A 23 0.68 12.52 -6.53
CA PRO A 23 0.27 12.59 -7.94
C PRO A 23 1.43 12.30 -8.92
N ALA A 24 2.65 12.74 -8.59
CA ALA A 24 3.84 12.49 -9.40
C ALA A 24 4.16 10.99 -9.50
N LEU A 25 4.09 10.28 -8.37
CA LEU A 25 4.27 8.83 -8.32
C LEU A 25 3.21 8.10 -9.14
N ALA A 26 1.94 8.44 -8.94
CA ALA A 26 0.84 7.82 -9.67
C ALA A 26 1.00 8.00 -11.18
N VAL A 27 1.33 9.21 -11.65
CA VAL A 27 1.59 9.50 -13.07
C VAL A 27 2.77 8.69 -13.61
N ALA A 28 3.91 8.69 -12.90
CA ALA A 28 5.11 7.99 -13.35
C ALA A 28 4.87 6.48 -13.54
N VAL A 29 4.16 5.85 -12.60
CA VAL A 29 3.81 4.42 -12.68
C VAL A 29 2.83 4.16 -13.83
N SER A 30 1.78 4.98 -13.99
CA SER A 30 0.77 4.80 -15.02
C SER A 30 1.34 5.00 -16.43
N GLU A 31 2.18 6.02 -16.64
CA GLU A 31 2.85 6.27 -17.92
C GLU A 31 3.82 5.15 -18.30
N ALA A 32 4.51 4.55 -17.32
CA ALA A 32 5.39 3.40 -17.55
C ALA A 32 4.63 2.09 -17.87
N GLY A 33 3.29 2.09 -17.74
CA GLY A 33 2.42 0.96 -18.10
C GLY A 33 1.96 0.08 -16.96
N GLY A 34 2.23 0.46 -15.72
CA GLY A 34 1.58 -0.07 -14.53
C GLY A 34 0.28 0.66 -14.21
N ILE A 35 -0.18 0.56 -12.97
CA ILE A 35 -1.29 1.36 -12.43
C ILE A 35 -0.78 2.10 -11.19
N GLY A 36 -0.71 3.42 -11.27
CA GLY A 36 -0.43 4.28 -10.13
C GLY A 36 -1.63 4.41 -9.20
N SER A 37 -1.42 4.79 -7.94
CA SER A 37 -2.53 4.96 -7.01
C SER A 37 -2.34 6.11 -6.01
N LEU A 38 -3.46 6.59 -5.47
CA LEU A 38 -3.52 7.49 -4.32
C LEU A 38 -4.15 6.77 -3.12
N GLY A 39 -3.56 6.95 -1.93
CA GLY A 39 -4.19 6.60 -0.66
C GLY A 39 -5.01 7.78 -0.14
N ALA A 40 -6.33 7.74 -0.32
CA ALA A 40 -7.18 8.92 -0.15
C ALA A 40 -7.87 9.03 1.22
N SER A 41 -7.80 8.00 2.06
CA SER A 41 -8.66 7.84 3.24
C SER A 41 -8.55 8.96 4.29
N TRP A 42 -7.39 9.59 4.38
CA TRP A 42 -7.13 10.71 5.32
C TRP A 42 -6.90 12.04 4.60
N THR A 43 -7.00 12.04 3.27
CA THR A 43 -6.85 13.27 2.49
C THR A 43 -8.11 14.11 2.60
N GLU A 44 -7.96 15.39 2.85
CA GLU A 44 -9.07 16.34 2.88
C GLU A 44 -9.73 16.39 1.48
N PRO A 45 -11.09 16.42 1.37
CA PRO A 45 -11.78 16.32 0.09
C PRO A 45 -11.34 17.32 -0.98
N GLY A 46 -11.10 18.59 -0.63
CA GLY A 46 -10.62 19.59 -1.58
C GLY A 46 -9.20 19.30 -2.10
N MET A 47 -8.34 18.76 -1.24
CA MET A 47 -6.99 18.34 -1.60
C MET A 47 -7.03 17.09 -2.50
N LEU A 48 -7.86 16.10 -2.18
CA LEU A 48 -8.07 14.91 -3.01
C LEU A 48 -8.50 15.31 -4.43
N ARG A 49 -9.46 16.23 -4.54
CA ARG A 49 -9.89 16.77 -5.84
C ARG A 49 -8.74 17.41 -6.61
N ALA A 50 -7.92 18.20 -5.94
CA ALA A 50 -6.77 18.83 -6.57
C ALA A 50 -5.74 17.80 -7.06
N GLN A 51 -5.47 16.76 -6.27
CA GLN A 51 -4.56 15.66 -6.64
C GLN A 51 -5.09 14.87 -7.84
N ILE A 52 -6.37 14.50 -7.87
CA ILE A 52 -6.99 13.80 -9.01
C ILE A 52 -6.87 14.63 -10.28
N ARG A 53 -7.21 15.93 -10.21
CA ARG A 53 -7.10 16.85 -11.35
C ARG A 53 -5.66 17.07 -11.80
N GLU A 54 -4.70 17.06 -10.87
CA GLU A 54 -3.29 17.12 -11.23
C GLU A 54 -2.86 15.90 -12.03
N ILE A 55 -3.24 14.69 -11.60
CA ILE A 55 -2.95 13.46 -12.35
C ILE A 55 -3.57 13.54 -13.74
N ARG A 56 -4.86 13.87 -13.85
CA ARG A 56 -5.59 13.96 -15.12
C ARG A 56 -4.99 14.98 -16.13
N ARG A 57 -4.36 16.06 -15.62
CA ARG A 57 -3.64 17.01 -16.51
C ARG A 57 -2.34 16.47 -17.05
N ARG A 58 -1.76 15.43 -16.41
CA ARG A 58 -0.42 14.91 -16.74
C ARG A 58 -0.46 13.57 -17.45
N THR A 59 -1.58 12.84 -17.36
CA THR A 59 -1.75 11.53 -18.01
C THR A 59 -3.21 11.25 -18.33
N GLU A 60 -3.43 10.57 -19.47
CA GLU A 60 -4.70 9.95 -19.82
C GLU A 60 -4.77 8.48 -19.38
N ARG A 61 -3.67 7.97 -18.79
CA ARG A 61 -3.61 6.59 -18.32
C ARG A 61 -4.45 6.42 -17.06
N PRO A 62 -5.04 5.24 -16.85
CA PRO A 62 -5.79 4.95 -15.64
C PRO A 62 -4.90 4.97 -14.41
N PHE A 63 -5.47 5.41 -13.30
CA PHE A 63 -4.90 5.34 -11.96
C PHE A 63 -6.00 4.96 -10.96
N MET A 64 -5.61 4.51 -9.79
CA MET A 64 -6.49 3.98 -8.77
C MET A 64 -6.58 4.93 -7.57
N VAL A 65 -7.75 5.03 -6.94
CA VAL A 65 -7.95 5.65 -5.64
C VAL A 65 -8.33 4.58 -4.62
N ASN A 66 -7.60 4.53 -3.50
CA ASN A 66 -7.87 3.59 -2.41
C ASN A 66 -8.57 4.27 -1.23
N LEU A 67 -9.51 3.55 -0.65
CA LEU A 67 -10.29 3.95 0.52
C LEU A 67 -10.27 2.84 1.58
N VAL A 68 -9.93 3.20 2.83
CA VAL A 68 -9.86 2.30 3.98
C VAL A 68 -11.19 2.30 4.70
N LEU A 69 -11.97 1.23 4.57
CA LEU A 69 -13.35 1.16 5.07
C LEU A 69 -13.48 0.91 6.59
N ALA A 70 -12.36 0.85 7.32
CA ALA A 70 -12.40 0.98 8.78
C ALA A 70 -12.89 2.38 9.24
N PHE A 71 -12.97 3.34 8.32
CA PHE A 71 -13.43 4.71 8.52
C PHE A 71 -14.48 5.05 7.49
N ASP A 72 -15.30 6.09 7.75
CA ASP A 72 -16.26 6.61 6.78
C ASP A 72 -15.55 7.21 5.56
N GLN A 73 -15.91 6.72 4.36
CA GLN A 73 -15.31 7.10 3.08
C GLN A 73 -16.33 7.52 2.02
N GLU A 74 -17.61 7.66 2.37
CA GLU A 74 -18.65 7.96 1.39
C GLU A 74 -18.36 9.24 0.60
N GLU A 75 -18.02 10.33 1.28
CA GLU A 75 -17.73 11.61 0.65
C GLU A 75 -16.53 11.53 -0.32
N ARG A 76 -15.48 10.81 0.08
CA ARG A 76 -14.27 10.65 -0.75
C ARG A 76 -14.51 9.76 -1.95
N LEU A 77 -15.34 8.73 -1.81
CA LEU A 77 -15.77 7.90 -2.94
C LEU A 77 -16.57 8.72 -3.95
N GLU A 78 -17.60 9.42 -3.51
CA GLU A 78 -18.45 10.24 -4.39
C GLU A 78 -17.61 11.31 -5.11
N LEU A 79 -16.66 11.94 -4.40
CA LEU A 79 -15.75 12.89 -4.99
C LEU A 79 -14.87 12.24 -6.07
N ALA A 80 -14.23 11.11 -5.77
CA ALA A 80 -13.37 10.42 -6.72
C ALA A 80 -14.14 10.02 -8.00
N LEU A 81 -15.35 9.46 -7.83
CA LEU A 81 -16.21 9.09 -8.93
C LEU A 81 -16.66 10.31 -9.75
N SER A 82 -17.02 11.43 -9.09
CA SER A 82 -17.39 12.68 -9.78
C SER A 82 -16.27 13.31 -10.58
N GLU A 83 -15.01 13.07 -10.19
CA GLU A 83 -13.82 13.47 -10.96
C GLU A 83 -13.38 12.43 -12.00
N GLY A 84 -14.20 11.38 -12.23
CA GLY A 84 -14.01 10.38 -13.29
C GLY A 84 -12.94 9.33 -12.98
N VAL A 85 -12.70 8.99 -11.71
CA VAL A 85 -11.80 7.89 -11.33
C VAL A 85 -12.43 6.56 -11.76
N GLU A 86 -11.68 5.78 -12.55
CA GLU A 86 -12.15 4.52 -13.16
C GLU A 86 -11.74 3.27 -12.37
N LEU A 87 -10.78 3.39 -11.44
CA LEU A 87 -10.33 2.29 -10.60
C LEU A 87 -10.41 2.71 -9.12
N VAL A 88 -11.22 1.99 -8.35
CA VAL A 88 -11.36 2.21 -6.91
C VAL A 88 -10.93 0.95 -6.18
N SER A 89 -10.19 1.08 -5.09
CA SER A 89 -9.91 -0.07 -4.25
C SER A 89 -10.33 0.18 -2.81
N PHE A 90 -10.86 -0.87 -2.18
CA PHE A 90 -11.23 -0.89 -0.79
C PHE A 90 -10.29 -1.79 0.01
N SER A 91 -9.98 -1.38 1.23
CA SER A 91 -9.19 -2.16 2.18
C SER A 91 -9.78 -2.02 3.58
N TRP A 92 -9.52 -3.00 4.45
CA TRP A 92 -10.01 -3.02 5.84
C TRP A 92 -11.54 -2.95 5.96
N GLY A 93 -12.20 -3.71 5.12
CA GLY A 93 -13.63 -3.83 5.03
C GLY A 93 -14.12 -3.89 3.59
N ILE A 94 -15.39 -4.17 3.44
CA ILE A 94 -16.12 -4.14 2.18
C ILE A 94 -17.56 -3.70 2.44
N ASP A 95 -18.11 -2.92 1.54
CA ASP A 95 -19.50 -2.47 1.58
C ASP A 95 -20.12 -2.59 0.18
N ALA A 96 -21.16 -3.44 0.04
CA ALA A 96 -21.81 -3.69 -1.22
C ALA A 96 -22.51 -2.45 -1.81
N GLY A 97 -22.94 -1.51 -0.95
CA GLY A 97 -23.54 -0.25 -1.38
C GLY A 97 -22.51 0.67 -2.04
N LEU A 98 -21.29 0.74 -1.47
CA LEU A 98 -20.18 1.52 -2.05
C LEU A 98 -19.68 0.87 -3.35
N VAL A 99 -19.62 -0.46 -3.42
CA VAL A 99 -19.31 -1.20 -4.66
C VAL A 99 -20.34 -0.88 -5.75
N ALA A 100 -21.63 -0.96 -5.43
CA ALA A 100 -22.69 -0.66 -6.38
C ALA A 100 -22.65 0.80 -6.89
N ARG A 101 -22.31 1.76 -6.02
CA ARG A 101 -22.11 3.17 -6.43
C ARG A 101 -20.92 3.33 -7.38
N ALA A 102 -19.79 2.68 -7.09
CA ALA A 102 -18.64 2.71 -7.98
C ALA A 102 -18.98 2.12 -9.36
N HIS A 103 -19.67 0.98 -9.42
CA HIS A 103 -20.14 0.38 -10.67
C HIS A 103 -21.13 1.27 -11.41
N ALA A 104 -22.05 1.93 -10.72
CA ALA A 104 -23.00 2.86 -11.34
C ALA A 104 -22.30 4.05 -12.01
N ALA A 105 -21.10 4.43 -11.54
CA ALA A 105 -20.24 5.42 -12.17
C ALA A 105 -19.30 4.84 -13.24
N GLY A 106 -19.35 3.53 -13.50
CA GLY A 106 -18.50 2.85 -14.49
C GLY A 106 -17.11 2.47 -14.00
N ALA A 107 -16.84 2.55 -12.68
CA ALA A 107 -15.55 2.20 -12.12
C ALA A 107 -15.41 0.68 -11.89
N THR A 108 -14.20 0.16 -12.10
CA THR A 108 -13.77 -1.18 -11.69
C THR A 108 -13.37 -1.15 -10.21
N VAL A 109 -13.82 -2.11 -9.43
CA VAL A 109 -13.63 -2.17 -7.98
C VAL A 109 -12.68 -3.29 -7.58
N LEU A 110 -11.62 -2.93 -6.88
CA LEU A 110 -10.69 -3.86 -6.26
C LEU A 110 -10.97 -3.95 -4.75
N ALA A 111 -10.75 -5.11 -4.13
CA ALA A 111 -10.80 -5.25 -2.68
C ALA A 111 -9.57 -5.97 -2.15
N GLN A 112 -8.94 -5.42 -1.11
CA GLN A 112 -7.84 -6.08 -0.41
C GLN A 112 -8.41 -7.07 0.62
N ALA A 113 -7.82 -8.26 0.66
CA ALA A 113 -8.17 -9.32 1.60
C ALA A 113 -6.91 -9.98 2.17
N GLY A 114 -6.89 -10.21 3.47
CA GLY A 114 -5.85 -10.97 4.18
C GLY A 114 -6.23 -12.43 4.43
N SER A 115 -7.45 -12.83 4.07
CA SER A 115 -7.97 -14.20 4.25
C SER A 115 -8.94 -14.60 3.14
N ALA A 116 -9.15 -15.92 3.01
CA ALA A 116 -10.15 -16.44 2.06
C ALA A 116 -11.59 -16.04 2.41
N ALA A 117 -11.87 -15.80 3.68
CA ALA A 117 -13.19 -15.34 4.12
C ALA A 117 -13.45 -13.90 3.65
N GLU A 118 -12.49 -12.99 3.86
CA GLU A 118 -12.57 -11.60 3.38
C GLU A 118 -12.65 -11.54 1.85
N ALA A 119 -11.86 -12.37 1.16
CA ALA A 119 -11.86 -12.42 -0.29
C ALA A 119 -13.22 -12.87 -0.85
N ARG A 120 -13.86 -13.89 -0.24
CA ARG A 120 -15.21 -14.30 -0.61
C ARG A 120 -16.23 -13.19 -0.35
N ALA A 121 -16.16 -12.54 0.81
CA ALA A 121 -17.06 -11.41 1.12
C ALA A 121 -16.91 -10.27 0.11
N ALA A 122 -15.68 -10.00 -0.37
CA ALA A 122 -15.44 -9.01 -1.42
C ALA A 122 -16.10 -9.39 -2.75
N VAL A 123 -16.00 -10.65 -3.16
CA VAL A 123 -16.67 -11.15 -4.37
C VAL A 123 -18.18 -11.13 -4.22
N ASP A 124 -18.70 -11.54 -3.07
CA ASP A 124 -20.15 -11.51 -2.79
C ASP A 124 -20.70 -10.07 -2.78
N ALA A 125 -19.88 -9.10 -2.41
CA ALA A 125 -20.21 -7.67 -2.51
C ALA A 125 -20.12 -7.10 -3.94
N GLY A 126 -19.60 -7.88 -4.91
CA GLY A 126 -19.51 -7.52 -6.31
C GLY A 126 -18.16 -6.98 -6.77
N CYS A 127 -17.08 -7.11 -6.00
CA CYS A 127 -15.76 -6.64 -6.45
C CYS A 127 -15.26 -7.40 -7.68
N ASP A 128 -14.62 -6.66 -8.59
CA ASP A 128 -14.12 -7.19 -9.87
C ASP A 128 -12.75 -7.87 -9.74
N VAL A 129 -11.93 -7.45 -8.75
CA VAL A 129 -10.57 -7.94 -8.51
C VAL A 129 -10.33 -8.07 -7.02
N VAL A 130 -9.69 -9.13 -6.58
CA VAL A 130 -9.23 -9.30 -5.19
C VAL A 130 -7.72 -9.10 -5.11
N VAL A 131 -7.26 -8.32 -4.13
CA VAL A 131 -5.85 -8.16 -3.78
C VAL A 131 -5.53 -9.02 -2.56
N ALA A 132 -4.86 -10.14 -2.78
CA ALA A 132 -4.42 -11.06 -1.74
C ALA A 132 -3.21 -10.48 -1.00
N GLN A 133 -3.43 -9.90 0.18
CA GLN A 133 -2.35 -9.34 0.99
C GLN A 133 -1.81 -10.38 1.96
N GLY A 134 -0.56 -10.81 1.74
CA GLY A 134 0.15 -11.67 2.70
C GLY A 134 0.73 -10.88 3.88
N PHE A 135 1.01 -11.61 4.98
CA PHE A 135 1.61 -11.02 6.18
C PHE A 135 3.01 -10.42 5.95
N GLU A 136 3.64 -10.68 4.79
CA GLU A 136 4.91 -10.09 4.37
C GLU A 136 4.81 -8.62 3.95
N ALA A 137 3.60 -8.09 3.78
CA ALA A 137 3.38 -6.72 3.38
C ALA A 137 3.93 -5.71 4.41
N GLY A 138 4.40 -4.56 3.94
CA GLY A 138 4.70 -3.39 4.75
C GLY A 138 3.45 -2.55 5.00
N GLY A 139 3.45 -1.72 6.03
CA GLY A 139 2.27 -1.00 6.44
C GLY A 139 1.28 -1.90 7.19
N HIS A 140 0.03 -1.49 7.24
CA HIS A 140 -1.03 -2.23 7.92
C HIS A 140 -1.35 -3.55 7.19
N VAL A 141 -1.48 -4.64 7.95
CA VAL A 141 -1.63 -6.02 7.46
C VAL A 141 -2.91 -6.62 8.00
N GLN A 142 -3.81 -7.03 7.08
CA GLN A 142 -5.15 -7.52 7.46
C GLN A 142 -5.16 -8.97 7.94
N GLY A 143 -4.21 -9.81 7.49
CA GLY A 143 -4.20 -11.24 7.77
C GLY A 143 -2.85 -11.79 8.24
N ASP A 144 -2.82 -13.07 8.54
CA ASP A 144 -1.67 -13.82 9.05
C ASP A 144 -1.17 -14.89 8.07
N THR A 145 -1.78 -14.99 6.90
CA THR A 145 -1.45 -15.98 5.85
C THR A 145 -0.33 -15.44 4.96
N GLY A 146 0.60 -16.32 4.56
CA GLY A 146 1.65 -15.98 3.61
C GLY A 146 1.10 -15.70 2.21
N MET A 147 1.67 -14.71 1.52
CA MET A 147 1.15 -14.20 0.24
C MET A 147 0.97 -15.30 -0.81
N LEU A 148 1.98 -16.15 -1.04
CA LEU A 148 1.89 -17.19 -2.06
C LEU A 148 0.79 -18.22 -1.75
N ALA A 149 0.69 -18.66 -0.50
CA ALA A 149 -0.35 -19.62 -0.09
C ALA A 149 -1.75 -19.02 -0.24
N LEU A 150 -1.93 -17.77 0.13
CA LEU A 150 -3.20 -17.06 -0.03
C LEU A 150 -3.55 -16.91 -1.52
N VAL A 151 -2.60 -16.52 -2.37
CA VAL A 151 -2.80 -16.42 -3.82
C VAL A 151 -3.21 -17.74 -4.43
N GLU A 152 -2.50 -18.84 -4.12
CA GLU A 152 -2.83 -20.19 -4.63
C GLU A 152 -4.26 -20.64 -4.26
N GLU A 153 -4.66 -20.38 -3.01
CA GLU A 153 -6.02 -20.69 -2.57
C GLU A 153 -7.05 -19.85 -3.32
N LEU A 154 -6.87 -18.52 -3.38
CA LEU A 154 -7.84 -17.61 -3.95
C LEU A 154 -7.94 -17.74 -5.47
N ALA A 155 -6.83 -17.88 -6.18
CA ALA A 155 -6.82 -18.05 -7.64
C ALA A 155 -7.53 -19.32 -8.10
N ARG A 156 -7.57 -20.37 -7.25
CA ARG A 156 -8.27 -21.63 -7.53
C ARG A 156 -9.77 -21.56 -7.19
N THR A 157 -10.16 -20.72 -6.23
CA THR A 157 -11.50 -20.76 -5.63
C THR A 157 -12.40 -19.58 -6.00
N LEU A 158 -11.81 -18.46 -6.43
CA LEU A 158 -12.58 -17.27 -6.79
C LEU A 158 -12.85 -17.18 -8.29
N PRO A 159 -14.00 -16.63 -8.70
CA PRO A 159 -14.34 -16.41 -10.11
C PRO A 159 -13.71 -15.14 -10.70
N VAL A 160 -13.04 -14.32 -9.88
CA VAL A 160 -12.44 -13.04 -10.27
C VAL A 160 -10.91 -13.12 -10.23
N PRO A 161 -10.19 -12.26 -10.98
CA PRO A 161 -8.74 -12.18 -10.92
C PRO A 161 -8.23 -11.83 -9.53
N VAL A 162 -7.06 -12.42 -9.17
CA VAL A 162 -6.38 -12.17 -7.89
C VAL A 162 -5.05 -11.47 -8.16
N LEU A 163 -4.77 -10.38 -7.46
CA LEU A 163 -3.46 -9.74 -7.39
C LEU A 163 -2.74 -10.18 -6.13
N ALA A 164 -1.43 -10.35 -6.23
CA ALA A 164 -0.58 -10.62 -5.08
C ALA A 164 -0.08 -9.32 -4.44
N ALA A 165 -0.13 -9.20 -3.12
CA ALA A 165 0.46 -8.08 -2.38
C ALA A 165 1.24 -8.58 -1.16
N GLY A 166 2.43 -8.02 -0.93
CA GLY A 166 3.28 -8.35 0.21
C GLY A 166 4.58 -9.06 -0.16
N GLY A 167 5.70 -8.49 0.25
CA GLY A 167 7.03 -9.05 0.06
C GLY A 167 7.60 -8.99 -1.36
N ILE A 168 6.89 -8.41 -2.32
CA ILE A 168 7.28 -8.32 -3.73
C ILE A 168 7.99 -6.99 -3.99
N ALA A 169 9.16 -7.01 -4.67
CA ALA A 169 9.92 -5.80 -4.98
C ALA A 169 10.57 -5.79 -6.38
N ASP A 170 10.51 -6.89 -7.12
CA ASP A 170 11.13 -7.07 -8.44
C ASP A 170 10.32 -8.00 -9.35
N GLY A 171 10.73 -8.18 -10.60
CA GLY A 171 10.05 -9.03 -11.58
C GLY A 171 10.10 -10.53 -11.22
N GLN A 172 11.12 -10.98 -10.48
CA GLN A 172 11.16 -12.35 -9.99
C GLN A 172 10.02 -12.63 -8.99
N GLY A 173 9.79 -11.68 -8.07
CA GLY A 173 8.69 -11.75 -7.13
C GLY A 173 7.32 -11.71 -7.81
N VAL A 174 7.16 -10.85 -8.84
CA VAL A 174 5.94 -10.80 -9.66
C VAL A 174 5.76 -12.12 -10.42
N ALA A 175 6.80 -12.66 -11.05
CA ALA A 175 6.74 -13.94 -11.75
C ALA A 175 6.36 -15.11 -10.83
N ALA A 176 6.92 -15.16 -9.62
CA ALA A 176 6.56 -16.16 -8.62
C ALA A 176 5.08 -16.08 -8.20
N ALA A 177 4.57 -14.86 -8.00
CA ALA A 177 3.15 -14.63 -7.71
C ALA A 177 2.25 -15.07 -8.88
N MET A 178 2.63 -14.76 -10.12
CA MET A 178 1.89 -15.19 -11.31
C MET A 178 1.93 -16.72 -11.50
N ALA A 179 3.04 -17.36 -11.17
CA ALA A 179 3.14 -18.83 -11.18
C ALA A 179 2.22 -19.48 -10.13
N ALA A 180 1.96 -18.80 -9.01
CA ALA A 180 0.98 -19.21 -8.00
C ALA A 180 -0.49 -18.91 -8.41
N GLY A 181 -0.71 -18.27 -9.55
CA GLY A 181 -2.04 -18.00 -10.12
C GLY A 181 -2.48 -16.54 -10.06
N ALA A 182 -1.66 -15.61 -9.56
CA ALA A 182 -2.00 -14.20 -9.60
C ALA A 182 -2.03 -13.65 -11.04
N ALA A 183 -2.93 -12.71 -11.30
CA ALA A 183 -2.96 -11.96 -12.56
C ALA A 183 -1.85 -10.89 -12.65
N GLY A 184 -1.31 -10.49 -11.52
CA GLY A 184 -0.25 -9.48 -11.38
C GLY A 184 0.03 -9.20 -9.90
N ALA A 185 0.73 -8.11 -9.60
CA ALA A 185 1.12 -7.79 -8.23
C ALA A 185 0.92 -6.32 -7.85
N MET A 186 0.62 -6.09 -6.59
CA MET A 186 0.56 -4.77 -5.97
C MET A 186 1.78 -4.58 -5.05
N LEU A 187 2.63 -3.61 -5.33
CA LEU A 187 3.89 -3.36 -4.66
C LEU A 187 3.82 -2.06 -3.84
N GLY A 188 4.14 -2.14 -2.54
CA GLY A 188 4.19 -0.97 -1.64
C GLY A 188 5.62 -0.48 -1.42
N THR A 189 6.39 -1.17 -0.58
CA THR A 189 7.73 -0.78 -0.13
C THR A 189 8.69 -0.43 -1.27
N ARG A 190 8.60 -1.13 -2.43
CA ARG A 190 9.39 -0.79 -3.62
C ARG A 190 9.11 0.64 -4.10
N PHE A 191 7.85 1.07 -4.08
CA PHE A 191 7.47 2.41 -4.50
C PHE A 191 7.65 3.48 -3.40
N VAL A 192 7.73 3.10 -2.13
CA VAL A 192 8.22 4.01 -1.06
C VAL A 192 9.66 4.44 -1.34
N ALA A 193 10.50 3.55 -1.89
CA ALA A 193 11.88 3.85 -2.26
C ALA A 193 11.99 4.35 -3.72
N THR A 194 11.20 5.36 -4.07
CA THR A 194 11.25 6.05 -5.38
C THR A 194 11.38 7.56 -5.21
N GLU A 195 11.87 8.23 -6.26
CA GLU A 195 12.12 9.68 -6.24
C GLU A 195 10.83 10.49 -6.12
N GLU A 196 9.70 9.97 -6.63
CA GLU A 196 8.41 10.65 -6.66
C GLU A 196 7.61 10.50 -5.36
N ALA A 197 7.95 9.54 -4.50
CA ALA A 197 7.27 9.34 -3.22
C ALA A 197 7.56 10.50 -2.24
N ASP A 198 6.57 10.89 -1.45
CA ASP A 198 6.76 11.90 -0.39
C ASP A 198 7.32 11.25 0.88
N VAL A 199 8.60 10.93 0.82
CA VAL A 199 9.34 10.15 1.83
C VAL A 199 10.61 10.88 2.22
N HIS A 200 10.91 10.92 3.51
CA HIS A 200 12.16 11.50 4.00
C HIS A 200 13.38 10.66 3.56
N ALA A 201 14.46 11.33 3.18
CA ALA A 201 15.66 10.68 2.66
C ALA A 201 16.28 9.67 3.64
N GLU A 202 16.20 9.90 4.95
CA GLU A 202 16.67 8.95 5.96
C GLU A 202 15.86 7.65 5.96
N TRP A 203 14.54 7.71 5.80
CA TRP A 203 13.72 6.49 5.69
C TRP A 203 14.05 5.73 4.41
N SER A 204 14.15 6.41 3.27
CA SER A 204 14.56 5.79 2.00
C SER A 204 15.93 5.10 2.12
N ALA A 205 16.93 5.76 2.76
CA ALA A 205 18.24 5.18 2.99
C ALA A 205 18.18 3.93 3.88
N ARG A 206 17.33 3.92 4.90
CA ARG A 206 17.12 2.76 5.76
C ARG A 206 16.44 1.60 5.03
N LEU A 207 15.51 1.87 4.11
CA LEU A 207 14.92 0.83 3.25
C LEU A 207 15.97 0.17 2.37
N VAL A 208 16.86 0.96 1.76
CA VAL A 208 17.94 0.45 0.90
C VAL A 208 18.96 -0.38 1.67
N ALA A 209 19.22 -0.04 2.94
CA ALA A 209 20.17 -0.75 3.79
C ALA A 209 19.57 -1.99 4.49
N ALA A 210 18.25 -2.17 4.49
CA ALA A 210 17.56 -3.18 5.27
C ALA A 210 17.47 -4.54 4.56
N SER A 211 17.39 -5.58 5.37
CA SER A 211 17.03 -6.94 4.96
C SER A 211 15.63 -7.31 5.45
N ALA A 212 15.08 -8.43 4.97
CA ALA A 212 13.80 -8.95 5.45
C ALA A 212 13.80 -9.22 6.97
N ALA A 213 14.96 -9.57 7.54
CA ALA A 213 15.13 -9.83 8.97
C ALA A 213 15.03 -8.57 9.84
N ASP A 214 15.23 -7.38 9.24
CA ASP A 214 15.12 -6.11 9.94
C ASP A 214 13.66 -5.64 10.08
N THR A 215 12.72 -6.32 9.45
CA THR A 215 11.29 -6.02 9.59
C THR A 215 10.63 -6.80 10.73
N VAL A 216 9.59 -6.23 11.32
CA VAL A 216 8.77 -6.87 12.34
C VAL A 216 7.30 -6.56 12.13
N LEU A 217 6.43 -7.58 12.28
CA LEU A 217 4.98 -7.40 12.36
C LEU A 217 4.65 -7.08 13.82
N THR A 218 3.97 -5.97 14.07
CA THR A 218 3.67 -5.47 15.40
C THR A 218 2.37 -4.66 15.41
N GLY A 219 1.79 -4.41 16.57
CA GLY A 219 0.73 -3.42 16.77
C GLY A 219 1.21 -2.20 17.56
N LEU A 220 2.52 -1.90 17.53
CA LEU A 220 3.15 -0.94 18.43
C LEU A 220 2.82 0.52 18.11
N PHE A 221 2.79 0.88 16.82
CA PHE A 221 2.50 2.23 16.35
C PHE A 221 0.99 2.37 16.14
N ASP A 222 0.26 2.51 17.24
CA ASP A 222 -1.21 2.42 17.30
C ASP A 222 -1.91 3.78 17.42
N GLY A 223 -1.15 4.88 17.42
CA GLY A 223 -1.69 6.23 17.44
C GLY A 223 -2.58 6.48 16.23
N GLY A 224 -3.87 6.74 16.48
CA GLY A 224 -4.87 6.97 15.43
C GLY A 224 -5.55 5.71 14.87
N TRP A 225 -4.97 4.51 15.01
CA TRP A 225 -5.58 3.25 14.55
C TRP A 225 -5.23 2.07 15.47
N PRO A 226 -5.81 2.00 16.66
CA PRO A 226 -5.53 0.93 17.61
C PRO A 226 -6.01 -0.44 17.10
N GLY A 227 -5.23 -1.48 17.39
CA GLY A 227 -5.57 -2.85 17.05
C GLY A 227 -5.34 -3.25 15.59
N ALA A 228 -4.78 -2.38 14.77
CA ALA A 228 -4.40 -2.67 13.38
C ALA A 228 -2.93 -3.13 13.29
N PRO A 229 -2.65 -4.44 13.09
CA PRO A 229 -1.28 -4.91 12.94
C PRO A 229 -0.60 -4.27 11.73
N HIS A 230 0.70 -3.99 11.85
CA HIS A 230 1.47 -3.39 10.77
C HIS A 230 2.92 -3.89 10.76
N ARG A 231 3.55 -3.87 9.59
CA ARG A 231 4.96 -4.26 9.46
C ARG A 231 5.84 -3.05 9.22
N VAL A 232 6.88 -2.95 10.05
CA VAL A 232 7.84 -1.83 10.07
C VAL A 232 9.27 -2.33 10.14
N LEU A 233 10.24 -1.47 9.89
CA LEU A 233 11.64 -1.69 10.29
C LEU A 233 11.75 -1.60 11.82
N ARG A 234 12.53 -2.51 12.43
CA ARG A 234 12.87 -2.40 13.84
C ARG A 234 13.70 -1.15 14.08
N ASN A 235 13.22 -0.30 14.97
CA ASN A 235 13.82 1.00 15.28
C ASN A 235 14.03 1.16 16.79
N SER A 236 14.45 2.36 17.26
CA SER A 236 14.72 2.63 18.68
C SER A 236 13.44 2.51 19.51
N THR A 237 12.30 2.96 19.00
CA THR A 237 10.99 2.85 19.69
C THR A 237 10.63 1.38 19.92
N TYR A 238 10.76 0.54 18.87
CA TYR A 238 10.50 -0.90 19.00
C TYR A 238 11.47 -1.56 20.00
N ARG A 239 12.79 -1.26 19.90
CA ARG A 239 13.80 -1.85 20.80
C ARG A 239 13.55 -1.48 22.27
N ARG A 240 13.30 -0.20 22.57
CA ARG A 240 12.97 0.26 23.93
C ARG A 240 11.75 -0.44 24.52
N TRP A 241 10.71 -0.61 23.71
CA TRP A 241 9.49 -1.30 24.12
C TRP A 241 9.73 -2.79 24.37
N ASP A 242 10.48 -3.45 23.48
CA ASP A 242 10.81 -4.88 23.58
C ASP A 242 11.69 -5.16 24.81
N GLU A 243 12.73 -4.37 25.03
CA GLU A 243 13.63 -4.43 26.19
C GLU A 243 12.90 -4.15 27.53
N ALA A 244 11.87 -3.34 27.51
CA ALA A 244 11.01 -3.08 28.68
C ALA A 244 9.99 -4.20 28.97
N GLY A 245 10.01 -5.30 28.19
CA GLY A 245 9.09 -6.42 28.36
C GLY A 245 7.72 -6.20 27.70
N ARG A 246 7.65 -5.34 26.69
CA ARG A 246 6.44 -5.07 25.88
C ARG A 246 5.24 -4.58 26.69
N PRO A 247 5.39 -3.53 27.52
CA PRO A 247 4.28 -3.02 28.30
C PRO A 247 3.11 -2.53 27.43
N PRO A 248 1.87 -2.60 27.95
CA PRO A 248 0.68 -2.12 27.21
C PRO A 248 0.67 -0.58 27.06
N PRO A 249 -0.19 -0.04 26.18
CA PRO A 249 -0.46 1.40 26.10
C PRO A 249 -0.75 2.01 27.47
N GLY A 250 -0.27 3.22 27.70
CA GLY A 250 -0.32 3.92 28.99
C GLY A 250 0.87 3.62 29.91
N SER A 251 1.77 2.68 29.52
CA SER A 251 2.95 2.29 30.33
C SER A 251 4.21 2.09 29.46
N ARG A 252 4.17 2.48 28.20
CA ARG A 252 5.26 2.28 27.24
C ARG A 252 6.38 3.30 27.46
N PRO A 253 7.67 2.94 27.28
CA PRO A 253 8.78 3.85 27.48
C PRO A 253 8.73 5.05 26.54
N GLY A 254 8.66 6.27 27.09
CA GLY A 254 8.61 7.50 26.31
C GLY A 254 7.26 7.72 25.61
N GLU A 255 6.20 7.14 26.12
CA GLU A 255 4.84 7.41 25.63
C GLU A 255 4.46 8.87 25.90
N GLY A 256 3.97 9.58 24.86
CA GLY A 256 3.72 11.01 24.89
C GLY A 256 4.94 11.90 24.60
N ASP A 257 6.15 11.31 24.45
CA ASP A 257 7.30 12.10 23.96
C ASP A 257 7.05 12.55 22.52
N VAL A 258 7.19 13.84 22.23
CA VAL A 258 7.26 14.36 20.86
C VAL A 258 8.60 13.97 20.28
N VAL A 259 8.59 13.16 19.21
CA VAL A 259 9.81 12.66 18.54
C VAL A 259 10.09 13.39 17.22
N ALA A 260 9.07 13.95 16.59
CA ALA A 260 9.21 14.63 15.31
C ALA A 260 8.13 15.70 15.11
N GLN A 261 8.30 16.48 14.02
CA GLN A 261 7.30 17.42 13.52
C GLN A 261 7.19 17.31 12.00
N SER A 262 5.97 17.40 11.45
CA SER A 262 5.69 17.46 10.02
C SER A 262 4.54 18.43 9.77
N GLY A 263 4.69 19.36 8.82
CA GLY A 263 3.70 20.39 8.55
C GLY A 263 3.35 21.28 9.75
N GLY A 264 4.25 21.40 10.74
CA GLY A 264 4.02 22.13 11.99
C GLY A 264 3.20 21.37 13.04
N ILE A 265 2.93 20.08 12.83
CA ILE A 265 2.22 19.21 13.77
C ILE A 265 3.24 18.34 14.50
N ASP A 266 3.13 18.28 15.82
CA ASP A 266 3.94 17.40 16.66
C ASP A 266 3.54 15.93 16.45
N ILE A 267 4.54 15.06 16.32
CA ILE A 267 4.36 13.62 16.17
C ILE A 267 4.92 12.93 17.42
N GLU A 268 4.03 12.27 18.14
CA GLU A 268 4.39 11.56 19.35
C GLU A 268 5.01 10.18 19.05
N ARG A 269 5.84 9.70 19.96
CA ARG A 269 6.32 8.33 19.93
C ARG A 269 5.13 7.36 19.94
N TYR A 270 5.17 6.33 19.14
CA TYR A 270 4.08 5.38 18.88
C TYR A 270 2.94 5.88 17.96
N ALA A 271 3.02 7.10 17.44
CA ALA A 271 2.13 7.50 16.35
C ALA A 271 2.33 6.63 15.10
N ALA A 272 1.27 6.46 14.32
CA ALA A 272 1.31 5.69 13.07
C ALA A 272 1.86 6.49 11.88
N ASP A 273 2.27 7.73 12.12
CA ASP A 273 2.78 8.64 11.09
C ASP A 273 4.17 8.21 10.62
N GLU A 274 4.36 8.16 9.31
CA GLU A 274 5.63 7.91 8.66
C GLU A 274 6.40 9.21 8.36
N PRO A 275 7.75 9.17 8.26
CA PRO A 275 8.55 10.36 7.95
C PRO A 275 8.35 10.82 6.49
N ARG A 276 7.74 11.99 6.30
CA ARG A 276 7.60 12.69 5.03
C ARG A 276 8.80 13.60 4.75
N ARG A 277 8.89 14.18 3.56
CA ARG A 277 10.03 15.04 3.15
C ARG A 277 10.25 16.24 4.07
N ASP A 278 9.19 16.80 4.62
CA ASP A 278 9.21 17.96 5.50
C ASP A 278 9.38 17.63 6.99
N THR A 279 9.41 16.34 7.33
CA THR A 279 9.51 15.91 8.72
C THR A 279 10.89 16.22 9.29
N THR A 280 10.93 16.69 10.53
CA THR A 280 12.16 16.96 11.29
C THR A 280 12.09 16.31 12.66
N GLY A 281 13.25 15.96 13.26
CA GLY A 281 13.32 15.35 14.58
C GLY A 281 13.98 13.98 14.58
N GLU A 282 13.58 13.09 15.49
CA GLU A 282 14.10 11.73 15.64
C GLU A 282 13.40 10.76 14.65
N LEU A 283 13.63 10.89 13.35
CA LEU A 283 12.95 10.14 12.30
C LEU A 283 13.08 8.62 12.48
N GLU A 284 14.20 8.17 13.04
CA GLU A 284 14.46 6.77 13.36
C GLU A 284 13.49 6.22 14.42
N ALA A 285 12.93 7.07 15.26
CA ALA A 285 11.95 6.67 16.27
C ALA A 285 10.51 6.55 15.75
N MET A 286 10.24 7.05 14.55
CA MET A 286 8.91 7.07 13.92
C MET A 286 8.53 5.72 13.31
N CYS A 287 7.29 5.61 12.84
CA CYS A 287 6.80 4.43 12.15
C CYS A 287 7.43 4.30 10.76
N LEU A 288 8.35 3.36 10.57
CA LEU A 288 9.08 3.12 9.33
C LEU A 288 8.50 1.90 8.61
N TYR A 289 7.40 2.07 7.91
CA TYR A 289 6.72 0.97 7.22
C TYR A 289 7.63 0.29 6.19
N ALA A 290 7.74 -1.05 6.26
CA ALA A 290 8.55 -1.84 5.33
C ALA A 290 8.10 -3.30 5.30
N GLY A 291 7.81 -3.83 4.12
CA GLY A 291 7.54 -5.26 3.91
C GLY A 291 8.82 -6.10 3.80
N ARG A 292 8.67 -7.41 3.83
CA ARG A 292 9.80 -8.36 3.77
C ARG A 292 10.57 -8.34 2.45
N GLY A 293 9.97 -7.77 1.38
CA GLY A 293 10.66 -7.53 0.10
C GLY A 293 11.74 -6.46 0.16
N VAL A 294 11.89 -5.74 1.27
CA VAL A 294 12.86 -4.65 1.45
C VAL A 294 14.29 -5.06 1.10
N GLY A 295 14.71 -6.27 1.41
CA GLY A 295 16.07 -6.77 1.11
C GLY A 295 16.40 -6.91 -0.39
N ARG A 296 15.42 -6.70 -1.29
CA ARG A 296 15.62 -6.64 -2.75
C ARG A 296 15.67 -5.21 -3.29
N ILE A 297 15.55 -4.21 -2.42
CA ILE A 297 15.57 -2.79 -2.77
C ILE A 297 16.99 -2.29 -2.54
N THR A 298 17.75 -2.04 -3.61
CA THR A 298 19.17 -1.67 -3.54
C THR A 298 19.42 -0.20 -3.86
N SER A 299 18.40 0.53 -4.31
CA SER A 299 18.49 1.95 -4.69
C SER A 299 17.15 2.65 -4.58
N VAL A 300 17.21 3.96 -4.40
CA VAL A 300 16.10 4.88 -4.71
C VAL A 300 16.25 5.24 -6.19
N GLU A 301 15.18 5.11 -6.96
CA GLU A 301 15.20 5.31 -8.40
C GLU A 301 13.86 5.87 -8.89
N PRO A 302 13.76 6.45 -10.09
CA PRO A 302 12.47 6.87 -10.66
C PRO A 302 11.46 5.72 -10.72
N ALA A 303 10.21 5.98 -10.37
CA ALA A 303 9.16 4.95 -10.37
C ALA A 303 8.91 4.34 -11.77
N ALA A 304 9.10 5.12 -12.82
CA ALA A 304 9.01 4.65 -14.20
C ALA A 304 10.09 3.58 -14.51
N ASP A 305 11.31 3.75 -13.97
CA ASP A 305 12.41 2.80 -14.16
C ASP A 305 12.13 1.49 -13.40
N VAL A 306 11.52 1.58 -12.20
CA VAL A 306 11.06 0.40 -11.45
C VAL A 306 10.08 -0.43 -12.28
N VAL A 307 9.03 0.20 -12.86
CA VAL A 307 8.03 -0.48 -13.68
C VAL A 307 8.66 -1.08 -14.93
N SER A 308 9.50 -0.31 -15.63
CA SER A 308 10.17 -0.73 -16.86
C SER A 308 11.10 -1.93 -16.61
N ARG A 309 11.87 -1.89 -15.52
CA ARG A 309 12.74 -3.00 -15.11
C ARG A 309 11.95 -4.26 -14.79
N ILE A 310 10.88 -4.16 -14.00
CA ILE A 310 10.00 -5.31 -13.71
C ILE A 310 9.43 -5.90 -15.01
N GLY A 311 8.98 -5.06 -15.93
CA GLY A 311 8.50 -5.51 -17.25
C GLY A 311 9.55 -6.26 -18.05
N SER A 312 10.80 -5.77 -18.05
CA SER A 312 11.93 -6.42 -18.72
C SER A 312 12.31 -7.75 -18.08
N GLU A 313 12.35 -7.80 -16.74
CA GLU A 313 12.62 -9.03 -15.98
C GLU A 313 11.55 -10.10 -16.24
N LEU A 314 10.27 -9.72 -16.27
CA LEU A 314 9.16 -10.63 -16.62
C LEU A 314 9.26 -11.17 -18.05
N ALA A 315 9.64 -10.33 -19.00
CA ALA A 315 9.83 -10.77 -20.39
C ALA A 315 10.98 -11.76 -20.54
N ALA A 316 12.01 -11.64 -19.72
CA ALA A 316 13.17 -12.55 -19.71
C ALA A 316 12.90 -13.91 -19.03
N ILE A 317 11.87 -14.03 -18.19
CA ILE A 317 11.49 -15.28 -17.50
C ILE A 317 10.55 -16.14 -18.36
N ARG A 318 9.85 -15.54 -19.33
CA ARG A 318 8.95 -16.24 -20.27
C ARG A 318 9.75 -16.94 -21.38
#